data_4e29ab9619b354ead7b61dd5fd1c990b
#
_entry.id   4e29ab9619b354ead7b61dd5fd1c990b
#
_cell.length_a   1.000
_cell.length_b   1.000
_cell.length_c   1.000
_cell.angle_alpha   90.00
_cell.angle_beta   90.00
_cell.angle_gamma   90.00
#
_symmetry.space_group_name_H-M   'P 1'
#
loop_
_entity.id
_entity.type
_entity.pdbx_description
1 polymer ?
#
loop_
_entity_poly.entity_id
_entity_poly.type
_entity_poly.pdbx_seq_one_letter_code
_entity_poly.pdbx_strand_id
1 'polypeptide(L)'
;MIKSEATKRINYFDENVFLYYEENILGEKLKNVGYDLIVCNDVVIIHDHSVSIDHNVGTINKFKILKESQRYFEKKYHYATEKEIKRLKFTSDLTLLTIYLRVFLKGGFKK
;
A
#
# COMPACT_ATOMS: atom_id res chain seq x y z
N MET A 1 -0.12 17.82 5.62
CA MET A 1 -0.33 18.07 7.08
C MET A 1 -1.72 17.66 7.47
N ILE A 2 -1.88 17.07 8.66
CA ILE A 2 -3.18 16.64 9.20
C ILE A 2 -3.39 17.40 10.52
N LYS A 3 -4.61 17.90 10.75
CA LYS A 3 -4.96 18.52 12.02
C LYS A 3 -4.96 17.46 13.14
N SER A 4 -4.36 17.74 14.28
CA SER A 4 -4.30 16.79 15.41
C SER A 4 -5.67 16.37 15.94
N GLU A 5 -6.67 17.24 15.84
CA GLU A 5 -8.06 16.90 16.15
C GLU A 5 -8.63 15.85 15.19
N ALA A 6 -8.32 15.96 13.90
CA ALA A 6 -8.75 14.99 12.90
C ALA A 6 -8.14 13.60 13.16
N THR A 7 -6.85 13.53 13.51
CA THR A 7 -6.19 12.26 13.86
C THR A 7 -6.80 11.59 15.08
N LYS A 8 -7.17 12.39 16.11
CA LYS A 8 -7.88 11.87 17.28
C LYS A 8 -9.26 11.31 16.90
N ARG A 9 -10.02 12.02 16.08
CA ARG A 9 -11.35 11.59 15.63
C ARG A 9 -11.35 10.27 14.86
N ILE A 10 -10.32 10.01 14.10
CA ILE A 10 -10.18 8.75 13.34
C ILE A 10 -9.50 7.65 14.17
N ASN A 11 -9.24 7.85 15.44
CA ASN A 11 -8.49 6.94 16.28
C ASN A 11 -7.11 6.60 15.67
N TYR A 12 -6.36 7.64 15.27
CA TYR A 12 -5.00 7.57 14.72
C TYR A 12 -4.87 6.69 13.46
N PHE A 13 -3.64 6.26 13.16
CA PHE A 13 -3.33 5.40 12.00
C PHE A 13 -3.78 3.97 12.23
N ASP A 14 -3.95 3.22 11.14
CA ASP A 14 -4.27 1.80 11.21
C ASP A 14 -2.98 0.99 11.25
N GLU A 15 -2.69 0.36 12.37
CA GLU A 15 -1.47 -0.40 12.61
C GLU A 15 -1.47 -1.80 11.96
N ASN A 16 -2.55 -2.18 11.27
CA ASN A 16 -2.64 -3.47 10.58
C ASN A 16 -1.99 -3.47 9.20
N VAL A 17 -1.51 -2.32 8.72
CA VAL A 17 -0.68 -2.22 7.53
C VAL A 17 0.71 -1.72 7.94
N PHE A 18 1.72 -2.45 7.48
CA PHE A 18 3.12 -2.08 7.74
C PHE A 18 3.68 -1.11 6.70
N LEU A 19 3.27 -1.30 5.44
CA LEU A 19 3.78 -0.55 4.31
C LEU A 19 2.77 -0.60 3.17
N TYR A 20 2.62 0.52 2.44
CA TYR A 20 1.65 0.75 1.39
C TYR A 20 0.19 0.80 1.88
N TYR A 21 -0.64 1.54 1.22
CA TYR A 21 -2.05 1.79 1.54
C TYR A 21 -2.30 2.63 2.81
N GLU A 22 -1.28 3.11 3.51
CA GLU A 22 -1.42 3.97 4.69
C GLU A 22 -2.20 5.24 4.35
N GLU A 23 -1.87 5.89 3.23
CA GLU A 23 -2.52 7.12 2.78
C GLU A 23 -3.96 6.84 2.32
N ASN A 24 -4.20 5.71 1.65
CA ASN A 24 -5.54 5.30 1.24
C ASN A 24 -6.45 5.08 2.46
N ILE A 25 -5.96 4.34 3.45
CA ILE A 25 -6.66 4.08 4.70
C ILE A 25 -6.93 5.39 5.46
N LEU A 26 -5.92 6.24 5.55
CA LEU A 26 -6.05 7.54 6.18
C LEU A 26 -7.10 8.40 5.49
N GLY A 27 -7.09 8.41 4.15
CA GLY A 27 -8.07 9.11 3.34
C GLY A 27 -9.50 8.65 3.61
N GLU A 28 -9.75 7.33 3.60
CA GLU A 28 -11.06 6.77 3.91
C GLU A 28 -11.51 7.06 5.34
N LYS A 29 -10.61 6.94 6.32
CA LYS A 29 -10.93 7.26 7.72
C LYS A 29 -11.31 8.73 7.90
N LEU A 30 -10.57 9.66 7.28
CA LEU A 30 -10.86 11.09 7.34
C LEU A 30 -12.18 11.44 6.66
N LYS A 31 -12.41 10.91 5.47
CA LYS A 31 -13.65 11.10 4.72
C LYS A 31 -14.87 10.63 5.50
N ASN A 32 -14.78 9.48 6.17
CA ASN A 32 -15.87 8.91 6.96
C ASN A 32 -16.25 9.76 8.19
N VAL A 33 -15.38 10.66 8.64
CA VAL A 33 -15.67 11.61 9.74
C VAL A 33 -15.89 13.06 9.24
N GLY A 34 -16.08 13.23 7.92
CA GLY A 34 -16.46 14.49 7.30
C GLY A 34 -15.31 15.46 7.02
N TYR A 35 -14.07 14.95 6.89
CA TYR A 35 -12.93 15.75 6.42
C TYR A 35 -12.67 15.53 4.95
N ASP A 36 -12.27 16.58 4.25
CA ASP A 36 -11.79 16.52 2.88
C ASP A 36 -10.26 16.50 2.82
N LEU A 37 -9.73 15.89 1.76
CA LEU A 37 -8.32 15.91 1.41
C LEU A 37 -8.09 16.97 0.33
N ILE A 38 -7.17 17.88 0.59
CA ILE A 38 -6.86 18.98 -0.32
C ILE A 38 -5.38 18.87 -0.74
N VAL A 39 -5.12 19.03 -2.02
CA VAL A 39 -3.76 19.18 -2.54
C VAL A 39 -3.37 20.65 -2.47
N CYS A 40 -2.31 20.96 -1.74
CA CYS A 40 -1.72 22.31 -1.68
C CYS A 40 -0.64 22.42 -2.77
N ASN A 41 -0.90 23.26 -3.77
CA ASN A 41 0.04 23.50 -4.86
C ASN A 41 1.13 24.52 -4.50
N ASP A 42 0.96 25.25 -3.41
CA ASP A 42 1.88 26.31 -2.97
C ASP A 42 3.02 25.80 -2.10
N VAL A 43 3.04 24.48 -1.81
CA VAL A 43 4.04 23.85 -0.94
C VAL A 43 4.76 22.76 -1.71
N VAL A 44 6.10 22.86 -1.75
CA VAL A 44 6.95 21.82 -2.33
C VAL A 44 7.64 21.06 -1.20
N ILE A 45 7.53 19.73 -1.22
CA ILE A 45 8.24 18.84 -0.30
C ILE A 45 9.20 17.98 -1.13
N ILE A 46 10.47 17.98 -0.75
CA ILE A 46 11.43 17.04 -1.32
C ILE A 46 11.28 15.73 -0.54
N HIS A 47 10.79 14.70 -1.22
CA HIS A 47 10.64 13.37 -0.66
C HIS A 47 11.68 12.45 -1.30
N ASP A 48 12.67 12.05 -0.51
CA ASP A 48 13.71 11.12 -0.96
C ASP A 48 13.16 9.68 -0.87
N HIS A 49 12.61 9.24 -2.01
CA HIS A 49 11.91 7.97 -2.10
C HIS A 49 12.84 6.76 -1.94
N SER A 50 12.41 5.82 -1.14
CA SER A 50 12.84 4.42 -1.18
C SER A 50 14.24 4.09 -0.64
N VAL A 51 15.06 5.04 -0.19
CA VAL A 51 16.42 4.73 0.26
C VAL A 51 16.43 3.63 1.33
N SER A 52 15.57 3.73 2.34
CA SER A 52 15.50 2.75 3.42
C SER A 52 14.83 1.43 3.00
N ILE A 53 13.79 1.49 2.17
CA ILE A 53 13.00 0.33 1.77
C ILE A 53 13.72 -0.46 0.67
N ASP A 54 14.39 0.24 -0.27
CA ASP A 54 15.09 -0.39 -1.38
C ASP A 54 16.33 -1.17 -0.93
N HIS A 55 16.99 -0.72 0.13
CA HIS A 55 18.13 -1.44 0.70
C HIS A 55 17.74 -2.66 1.54
N ASN A 56 16.58 -2.64 2.22
CA ASN A 56 16.23 -3.65 3.21
C ASN A 56 15.14 -4.64 2.75
N VAL A 57 14.35 -4.30 1.74
CA VAL A 57 13.22 -5.14 1.29
C VAL A 57 13.35 -5.43 -0.21
N GLY A 58 13.63 -6.68 -0.57
CA GLY A 58 13.72 -7.10 -1.97
C GLY A 58 12.38 -6.94 -2.74
N THR A 59 12.47 -6.79 -4.06
CA THR A 59 11.33 -6.53 -4.96
C THR A 59 10.14 -7.49 -4.76
N ILE A 60 10.40 -8.77 -4.56
CA ILE A 60 9.37 -9.79 -4.34
C ILE A 60 8.63 -9.53 -3.02
N ASN A 61 9.36 -9.21 -1.95
CA ASN A 61 8.77 -8.95 -0.65
C ASN A 61 7.96 -7.64 -0.66
N LYS A 62 8.44 -6.60 -1.34
CA LYS A 62 7.68 -5.36 -1.55
C LYS A 62 6.33 -5.64 -2.23
N PHE A 63 6.34 -6.45 -3.29
CA PHE A 63 5.11 -6.83 -3.98
C PHE A 63 4.15 -7.61 -3.09
N LYS A 64 4.66 -8.55 -2.28
CA LYS A 64 3.83 -9.32 -1.33
C LYS A 64 3.17 -8.40 -0.30
N ILE A 65 3.95 -7.54 0.33
CA ILE A 65 3.45 -6.56 1.33
C ILE A 65 2.40 -5.64 0.69
N LEU A 66 2.68 -5.08 -0.50
CA LEU A 66 1.72 -4.25 -1.23
C LEU A 66 0.39 -4.98 -1.45
N LYS A 67 0.42 -6.25 -1.87
CA LYS A 67 -0.79 -7.03 -2.14
C LYS A 67 -1.53 -7.47 -0.88
N GLU A 68 -0.82 -7.64 0.21
CA GLU A 68 -1.41 -7.91 1.51
C GLU A 68 -2.14 -6.68 2.06
N SER A 69 -1.48 -5.52 2.05
CA SER A 69 -2.09 -4.24 2.43
C SER A 69 -3.29 -3.90 1.54
N GLN A 70 -3.21 -4.17 0.22
CA GLN A 70 -4.34 -4.02 -0.70
C GLN A 70 -5.54 -4.86 -0.27
N ARG A 71 -5.36 -6.16 -0.04
CA ARG A 71 -6.47 -7.05 0.35
C ARG A 71 -7.08 -6.63 1.69
N TYR A 72 -6.25 -6.22 2.63
CA TYR A 72 -6.73 -5.69 3.91
C TYR A 72 -7.60 -4.44 3.70
N PHE A 73 -7.12 -3.48 2.92
CA PHE A 73 -7.83 -2.25 2.60
C PHE A 73 -9.19 -2.53 1.94
N GLU A 74 -9.20 -3.35 0.88
CA GLU A 74 -10.42 -3.70 0.17
C GLU A 74 -11.43 -4.41 1.07
N LYS A 75 -10.96 -5.33 1.92
CA LYS A 75 -11.84 -6.06 2.83
C LYS A 75 -12.43 -5.17 3.93
N LYS A 76 -11.60 -4.33 4.55
CA LYS A 76 -12.01 -3.54 5.73
C LYS A 76 -12.71 -2.25 5.39
N TYR A 77 -12.25 -1.53 4.38
CA TYR A 77 -12.71 -0.18 4.05
C TYR A 77 -13.67 -0.13 2.86
N HIS A 78 -13.54 -1.05 1.91
CA HIS A 78 -14.43 -1.16 0.75
C HIS A 78 -15.41 -2.32 0.83
N TYR A 79 -15.41 -3.06 1.95
CA TYR A 79 -16.35 -4.18 2.20
C TYR A 79 -16.36 -5.25 1.10
N ALA A 80 -15.19 -5.47 0.48
CA ALA A 80 -15.05 -6.46 -0.59
C ALA A 80 -15.45 -7.86 -0.11
N THR A 81 -16.20 -8.55 -0.95
CA THR A 81 -16.67 -9.91 -0.70
C THR A 81 -15.52 -10.91 -0.73
N GLU A 82 -15.70 -12.06 -0.09
CA GLU A 82 -14.70 -13.14 -0.12
C GLU A 82 -14.34 -13.59 -1.55
N LYS A 83 -15.30 -13.50 -2.50
CA LYS A 83 -15.07 -13.81 -3.92
C LYS A 83 -14.13 -12.80 -4.57
N GLU A 84 -14.29 -11.52 -4.29
CA GLU A 84 -13.43 -10.45 -4.80
C GLU A 84 -12.02 -10.55 -4.20
N ILE A 85 -11.91 -10.81 -2.91
CA ILE A 85 -10.61 -11.04 -2.25
C ILE A 85 -9.89 -12.25 -2.83
N LYS A 86 -10.58 -13.36 -3.09
CA LYS A 86 -10.01 -14.54 -3.77
C LYS A 86 -9.53 -14.20 -5.18
N ARG A 87 -10.29 -13.41 -5.94
CA ARG A 87 -9.89 -12.94 -7.28
C ARG A 87 -8.63 -12.06 -7.22
N LEU A 88 -8.59 -11.11 -6.28
CA LEU A 88 -7.39 -10.28 -6.05
C LEU A 88 -6.17 -11.12 -5.70
N LYS A 89 -6.33 -12.14 -4.86
CA LYS A 89 -5.26 -13.06 -4.52
C LYS A 89 -4.78 -13.82 -5.76
N PHE A 90 -5.67 -14.42 -6.52
CA PHE A 90 -5.33 -15.17 -7.73
C PHE A 90 -4.54 -14.31 -8.75
N THR A 91 -5.02 -13.09 -9.04
CA THR A 91 -4.31 -12.18 -9.96
C THR A 91 -2.94 -11.75 -9.41
N SER A 92 -2.82 -11.59 -8.09
CA SER A 92 -1.56 -11.28 -7.43
C SER A 92 -0.56 -12.44 -7.53
N ASP A 93 -1.02 -13.68 -7.33
CA ASP A 93 -0.19 -14.87 -7.42
C ASP A 93 0.31 -15.10 -8.85
N LEU A 94 -0.53 -14.85 -9.86
CA LEU A 94 -0.14 -14.90 -11.27
C LEU A 94 0.92 -13.83 -11.61
N THR A 95 0.73 -12.60 -11.12
CA THR A 95 1.72 -11.53 -11.29
C THR A 95 3.04 -11.88 -10.59
N LEU A 96 2.97 -12.44 -9.39
CA LEU A 96 4.15 -12.86 -8.64
C LEU A 96 4.95 -13.93 -9.40
N LEU A 97 4.26 -14.88 -10.03
CA LEU A 97 4.90 -15.88 -10.89
C LEU A 97 5.69 -15.22 -12.03
N THR A 98 5.12 -14.21 -12.69
CA THR A 98 5.83 -13.48 -13.76
C THR A 98 7.05 -12.71 -13.24
N ILE A 99 6.98 -12.17 -12.03
CA ILE A 99 8.13 -11.52 -11.38
C ILE A 99 9.23 -12.53 -11.09
N TYR A 100 8.89 -13.71 -10.55
CA TYR A 100 9.86 -14.78 -10.29
C TYR A 100 10.55 -15.22 -11.58
N LEU A 101 9.80 -15.45 -12.65
CA LEU A 101 10.35 -15.83 -13.97
C LEU A 101 11.32 -14.76 -14.50
N ARG A 102 10.95 -13.47 -14.39
CA ARG A 102 11.84 -12.37 -14.82
C ARG A 102 13.12 -12.29 -14.00
N VAL A 103 13.04 -12.48 -12.69
CA VAL A 103 14.22 -12.47 -11.80
C VAL A 103 15.11 -13.66 -12.13
N PHE A 104 14.54 -14.85 -12.32
CA PHE A 104 15.28 -16.05 -12.68
C PHE A 104 16.01 -15.89 -14.03
N LEU A 105 15.31 -15.39 -15.06
CA LEU A 105 15.90 -15.17 -16.39
C LEU A 105 17.02 -14.11 -16.36
N LYS A 106 16.87 -13.03 -15.57
CA LYS A 106 17.94 -12.03 -15.42
C LYS A 106 19.14 -12.53 -14.62
N GLY A 107 18.93 -13.42 -13.64
CA GLY A 107 20.01 -14.04 -12.86
C GLY A 107 20.77 -15.12 -13.62
N GLY A 108 20.14 -15.78 -14.60
CA GLY A 108 20.76 -16.82 -15.42
C GLY A 108 21.76 -16.33 -16.48
N PHE A 109 21.83 -15.03 -16.74
CA PHE A 109 22.76 -14.43 -17.73
C PHE A 109 23.99 -13.75 -17.10
N LYS A 110 24.22 -13.88 -15.81
CA LYS A 110 25.49 -13.48 -15.17
C LYS A 110 26.34 -14.73 -14.94
N LYS A 111 27.05 -15.15 -15.97
CA LYS A 111 28.32 -15.88 -15.91
C LYS A 111 29.41 -14.94 -16.35
#